data_0be4d52f47410d0bb4ad5f2e94657519
#
_entry.id   0be4d52f47410d0bb4ad5f2e94657519
#
_cell.length_a   1.000
_cell.length_b   1.000
_cell.length_c   1.000
_cell.angle_alpha   90.00
_cell.angle_beta   90.00
_cell.angle_gamma   90.00
#
_symmetry.space_group_name_H-M   'P 1'
#
loop_
_entity.id
_entity.type
_entity.pdbx_description
1 polymer ?
#
loop_
_entity_poly.entity_id
_entity_poly.type
_entity_poly.pdbx_seq_one_letter_code
_entity_poly.pdbx_strand_id
1 'polypeptide(L)'
;MRPNKIKQMWRDKKCPTLGWLSVSHGFTAEVMARQGFDALCVDMQHGTTDMANLWPMLQAVSQTDTVPVVRVPWNDPATIMKALDFGAYGIIVPLINTAADAAKAVAACRYPPVGMRSSGPVRAIHYAGADYVANADNEIVLMAMIETKEGLANLDAICATKGLDAVYIGPADLSFALGMAPRGDNPDPLHMATCDKILAAAHKAGIK
;
A
#
# COMPACT_ATOMS: atom_id res chain seq x y z
N MET A 1 -13.05 -7.07 -14.70
CA MET A 1 -12.32 -6.13 -13.82
C MET A 1 -10.95 -5.82 -14.39
N ARG A 2 -10.45 -4.58 -14.26
CA ARG A 2 -9.09 -4.20 -14.68
C ARG A 2 -8.06 -4.98 -13.84
N PRO A 3 -7.12 -5.71 -14.46
CA PRO A 3 -6.08 -6.41 -13.71
C PRO A 3 -5.11 -5.44 -13.03
N ASN A 4 -4.64 -5.79 -11.82
CA ASN A 4 -3.65 -4.97 -11.13
C ASN A 4 -2.25 -5.20 -11.73
N LYS A 5 -1.68 -4.16 -12.35
CA LYS A 5 -0.35 -4.21 -12.99
C LYS A 5 0.76 -4.63 -12.01
N ILE A 6 0.68 -4.19 -10.74
CA ILE A 6 1.65 -4.59 -9.70
C ILE A 6 1.65 -6.11 -9.55
N LYS A 7 0.45 -6.72 -9.37
CA LYS A 7 0.32 -8.18 -9.25
C LYS A 7 0.76 -8.92 -10.51
N GLN A 8 0.50 -8.36 -11.70
CA GLN A 8 1.00 -8.94 -12.96
C GLN A 8 2.53 -8.92 -13.00
N MET A 9 3.16 -7.78 -12.71
CA MET A 9 4.62 -7.65 -12.68
C MET A 9 5.26 -8.61 -11.67
N TRP A 10 4.66 -8.78 -10.50
CA TRP A 10 5.15 -9.76 -9.51
C TRP A 10 5.07 -11.20 -10.01
N ARG A 11 4.00 -11.58 -10.74
CA ARG A 11 3.92 -12.91 -11.40
C ARG A 11 5.02 -13.08 -12.45
N ASP A 12 5.32 -12.02 -13.17
CA ASP A 12 6.39 -11.98 -14.19
C ASP A 12 7.80 -11.83 -13.59
N LYS A 13 7.93 -11.86 -12.25
CA LYS A 13 9.19 -11.65 -11.50
C LYS A 13 9.84 -10.30 -11.79
N LYS A 14 9.04 -9.27 -12.06
CA LYS A 14 9.47 -7.90 -12.25
C LYS A 14 9.22 -7.08 -11.00
N CYS A 15 10.08 -6.08 -10.75
CA CYS A 15 9.92 -5.11 -9.68
C CYS A 15 9.19 -3.87 -10.21
N PRO A 16 7.97 -3.55 -9.73
CA PRO A 16 7.29 -2.33 -10.13
C PRO A 16 7.94 -1.10 -9.51
N THR A 17 8.00 0.00 -10.26
CA THR A 17 8.40 1.31 -9.75
C THR A 17 7.22 2.03 -9.13
N LEU A 18 7.39 2.58 -7.91
CA LEU A 18 6.37 3.32 -7.17
C LEU A 18 6.81 4.78 -7.00
N GLY A 19 6.14 5.71 -7.67
CA GLY A 19 6.32 7.14 -7.45
C GLY A 19 5.51 7.61 -6.24
N TRP A 20 5.92 8.74 -5.62
CA TRP A 20 5.33 9.24 -4.38
C TRP A 20 4.75 10.64 -4.55
N LEU A 21 3.51 10.85 -4.10
CA LEU A 21 2.75 12.10 -4.22
C LEU A 21 2.46 12.67 -2.84
N SER A 22 3.25 13.68 -2.42
CA SER A 22 3.07 14.38 -1.15
C SER A 22 2.32 15.72 -1.28
N VAL A 23 2.14 16.21 -2.53
CA VAL A 23 1.42 17.46 -2.84
C VAL A 23 0.00 17.14 -3.28
N SER A 24 -0.98 17.67 -2.56
CA SER A 24 -2.41 17.38 -2.74
C SER A 24 -3.04 18.16 -3.89
N HIS A 25 -2.68 17.82 -5.14
CA HIS A 25 -3.30 18.46 -6.29
C HIS A 25 -3.50 17.49 -7.47
N GLY A 26 -4.70 17.46 -8.04
CA GLY A 26 -5.03 16.56 -9.16
C GLY A 26 -4.12 16.74 -10.36
N PHE A 27 -3.74 17.98 -10.71
CA PHE A 27 -2.83 18.25 -11.82
C PHE A 27 -1.41 17.68 -11.56
N THR A 28 -0.90 17.78 -10.33
CA THR A 28 0.38 17.14 -9.97
C THR A 28 0.30 15.62 -10.16
N ALA A 29 -0.81 15.00 -9.73
CA ALA A 29 -1.04 13.57 -9.90
C ALA A 29 -1.12 13.19 -11.39
N GLU A 30 -1.79 14.01 -12.22
CA GLU A 30 -1.87 13.81 -13.67
C GLU A 30 -0.50 13.86 -14.36
N VAL A 31 0.31 14.87 -14.03
CA VAL A 31 1.67 15.00 -14.58
C VAL A 31 2.51 13.79 -14.20
N MET A 32 2.51 13.40 -12.92
CA MET A 32 3.30 12.26 -12.42
C MET A 32 2.84 10.93 -13.01
N ALA A 33 1.53 10.75 -13.24
CA ALA A 33 1.00 9.52 -13.84
C ALA A 33 1.48 9.27 -15.27
N ARG A 34 2.01 10.31 -15.94
CA ARG A 34 2.56 10.22 -17.31
C ARG A 34 4.08 10.08 -17.35
N GLN A 35 4.75 9.98 -16.19
CA GLN A 35 6.22 9.90 -16.13
C GLN A 35 6.76 8.47 -16.20
N GLY A 36 5.91 7.46 -16.44
CA GLY A 36 6.34 6.09 -16.65
C GLY A 36 6.46 5.23 -15.37
N PHE A 37 6.00 5.72 -14.23
CA PHE A 37 5.87 4.89 -13.03
C PHE A 37 4.82 3.79 -13.22
N ASP A 38 5.09 2.60 -12.65
CA ASP A 38 4.13 1.50 -12.68
C ASP A 38 2.98 1.73 -11.70
N ALA A 39 3.25 2.43 -10.60
CA ALA A 39 2.28 2.82 -9.60
C ALA A 39 2.61 4.21 -9.03
N LEU A 40 1.61 4.91 -8.50
CA LEU A 40 1.76 6.15 -7.75
C LEU A 40 1.08 6.04 -6.41
N CYS A 41 1.82 6.32 -5.35
CA CYS A 41 1.32 6.38 -3.99
C CYS A 41 0.90 7.81 -3.63
N VAL A 42 -0.38 8.01 -3.36
CA VAL A 42 -0.88 9.25 -2.74
C VAL A 42 -0.69 9.12 -1.23
N ASP A 43 0.07 10.03 -0.67
CA ASP A 43 0.45 10.01 0.74
C ASP A 43 -0.53 10.82 1.59
N MET A 44 -1.35 10.12 2.38
CA MET A 44 -2.27 10.73 3.35
C MET A 44 -1.72 10.74 4.77
N GLN A 45 -0.56 10.13 5.02
CA GLN A 45 0.06 10.13 6.35
C GLN A 45 0.91 11.37 6.58
N HIS A 46 1.82 11.67 5.68
CA HIS A 46 2.76 12.80 5.78
C HIS A 46 2.65 13.80 4.65
N GLY A 47 1.92 13.46 3.58
CA GLY A 47 1.57 14.41 2.53
C GLY A 47 0.51 15.42 3.00
N THR A 48 0.24 16.41 2.16
CA THR A 48 -0.80 17.42 2.43
C THR A 48 -2.20 16.95 2.04
N THR A 49 -2.37 15.66 1.72
CA THR A 49 -3.60 15.09 1.16
C THR A 49 -4.57 14.67 2.27
N ASP A 50 -5.80 15.16 2.17
CA ASP A 50 -6.96 14.68 2.91
C ASP A 50 -7.94 13.89 2.02
N MET A 51 -9.08 13.46 2.55
CA MET A 51 -10.09 12.73 1.79
C MET A 51 -10.70 13.55 0.64
N ALA A 52 -10.79 14.87 0.78
CA ALA A 52 -11.37 15.73 -0.26
C ALA A 52 -10.42 15.84 -1.47
N ASN A 53 -9.12 15.88 -1.21
CA ASN A 53 -8.08 15.97 -2.24
C ASN A 53 -7.71 14.59 -2.83
N LEU A 54 -7.88 13.50 -2.05
CA LEU A 54 -7.58 12.15 -2.49
C LEU A 54 -8.36 11.78 -3.76
N TRP A 55 -9.65 12.05 -3.78
CA TRP A 55 -10.52 11.68 -4.90
C TRP A 55 -10.03 12.25 -6.25
N PRO A 56 -9.85 13.59 -6.44
CA PRO A 56 -9.38 14.12 -7.72
C PRO A 56 -7.97 13.63 -8.09
N MET A 57 -7.11 13.33 -7.12
CA MET A 57 -5.80 12.75 -7.41
C MET A 57 -5.92 11.31 -7.96
N LEU A 58 -6.73 10.45 -7.33
CA LEU A 58 -7.00 9.10 -7.84
C LEU A 58 -7.70 9.14 -9.21
N GLN A 59 -8.56 10.14 -9.44
CA GLN A 59 -9.22 10.34 -10.72
C GLN A 59 -8.19 10.68 -11.81
N ALA A 60 -7.22 11.53 -11.52
CA ALA A 60 -6.16 11.90 -12.45
C ALA A 60 -5.24 10.69 -12.77
N VAL A 61 -4.78 9.95 -11.77
CA VAL A 61 -3.95 8.74 -11.96
C VAL A 61 -4.68 7.70 -12.80
N SER A 62 -5.97 7.49 -12.57
CA SER A 62 -6.76 6.45 -13.25
C SER A 62 -7.00 6.70 -14.75
N GLN A 63 -6.59 7.85 -15.29
CA GLN A 63 -6.60 8.12 -16.74
C GLN A 63 -5.42 7.47 -17.48
N THR A 64 -4.54 6.80 -16.77
CA THR A 64 -3.35 6.12 -17.29
C THR A 64 -3.34 4.64 -16.88
N ASP A 65 -2.27 3.91 -17.28
CA ASP A 65 -2.05 2.54 -16.83
C ASP A 65 -1.29 2.46 -15.50
N THR A 66 -0.96 3.61 -14.88
CA THR A 66 -0.34 3.69 -13.57
C THR A 66 -1.32 3.26 -12.48
N VAL A 67 -0.88 2.36 -11.60
CA VAL A 67 -1.74 1.83 -10.53
C VAL A 67 -1.88 2.87 -9.40
N PRO A 68 -3.10 3.29 -9.03
CA PRO A 68 -3.31 4.19 -7.91
C PRO A 68 -3.14 3.44 -6.58
N VAL A 69 -2.16 3.85 -5.79
CA VAL A 69 -1.89 3.36 -4.43
C VAL A 69 -2.12 4.50 -3.43
N VAL A 70 -2.53 4.17 -2.22
CA VAL A 70 -2.73 5.15 -1.14
C VAL A 70 -1.99 4.67 0.09
N ARG A 71 -1.13 5.51 0.68
CA ARG A 71 -0.71 5.34 2.05
C ARG A 71 -1.70 6.03 2.96
N VAL A 72 -2.45 5.23 3.74
CA VAL A 72 -3.42 5.76 4.70
C VAL A 72 -2.72 6.35 5.92
N PRO A 73 -3.35 7.30 6.65
CA PRO A 73 -2.71 7.93 7.81
C PRO A 73 -2.52 6.98 8.98
N TRP A 74 -3.36 5.96 9.10
CA TRP A 74 -3.36 4.98 10.17
C TRP A 74 -4.06 3.68 9.77
N ASN A 75 -3.89 2.61 10.56
CA ASN A 75 -4.64 1.36 10.41
C ASN A 75 -6.10 1.54 10.87
N ASP A 76 -6.85 2.36 10.15
CA ASP A 76 -8.25 2.66 10.39
C ASP A 76 -9.13 2.08 9.28
N PRO A 77 -10.03 1.12 9.59
CA PRO A 77 -10.88 0.49 8.59
C PRO A 77 -11.74 1.45 7.78
N ALA A 78 -12.27 2.53 8.40
CA ALA A 78 -13.12 3.49 7.71
C ALA A 78 -12.34 4.24 6.63
N THR A 79 -11.12 4.68 6.94
CA THR A 79 -10.23 5.36 6.00
C THR A 79 -9.79 4.42 4.87
N ILE A 80 -9.42 3.18 5.19
CA ILE A 80 -9.03 2.16 4.21
C ILE A 80 -10.18 1.88 3.24
N MET A 81 -11.38 1.57 3.74
CA MET A 81 -12.55 1.31 2.91
C MET A 81 -12.88 2.49 2.01
N LYS A 82 -12.80 3.72 2.52
CA LYS A 82 -13.09 4.93 1.75
C LYS A 82 -12.08 5.17 0.63
N ALA A 83 -10.79 4.97 0.89
CA ALA A 83 -9.75 5.05 -0.15
C ALA A 83 -9.98 4.03 -1.28
N LEU A 84 -10.37 2.80 -0.93
CA LEU A 84 -10.73 1.76 -1.89
C LEU A 84 -11.99 2.11 -2.70
N ASP A 85 -13.01 2.68 -2.07
CA ASP A 85 -14.25 3.12 -2.77
C ASP A 85 -13.98 4.28 -3.73
N PHE A 86 -12.97 5.09 -3.43
CA PHE A 86 -12.47 6.15 -4.33
C PHE A 86 -11.60 5.60 -5.47
N GLY A 87 -11.28 4.31 -5.48
CA GLY A 87 -10.59 3.63 -6.57
C GLY A 87 -9.10 3.40 -6.37
N ALA A 88 -8.61 3.44 -5.13
CA ALA A 88 -7.29 2.91 -4.84
C ALA A 88 -7.24 1.41 -5.19
N TYR A 89 -6.15 0.99 -5.82
CA TYR A 89 -5.86 -0.41 -6.18
C TYR A 89 -4.76 -1.01 -5.33
N GLY A 90 -4.11 -0.19 -4.52
CA GLY A 90 -3.18 -0.60 -3.48
C GLY A 90 -3.33 0.27 -2.24
N ILE A 91 -3.13 -0.34 -1.08
CA ILE A 91 -3.12 0.33 0.22
C ILE A 91 -1.79 0.01 0.91
N ILE A 92 -1.13 1.05 1.40
CA ILE A 92 0.00 0.95 2.33
C ILE A 92 -0.51 1.38 3.70
N VAL A 93 -0.38 0.50 4.69
CA VAL A 93 -0.79 0.78 6.08
C VAL A 93 0.46 0.96 6.94
N PRO A 94 0.69 2.16 7.50
CA PRO A 94 1.86 2.43 8.32
C PRO A 94 1.79 1.76 9.69
N LEU A 95 2.93 1.65 10.37
CA LEU A 95 3.06 1.26 11.78
C LEU A 95 2.38 -0.08 12.11
N ILE A 96 2.52 -1.07 11.24
CA ILE A 96 2.05 -2.43 11.52
C ILE A 96 3.06 -3.10 12.45
N ASN A 97 2.61 -3.37 13.68
CA ASN A 97 3.45 -3.87 14.75
C ASN A 97 3.19 -5.34 15.09
N THR A 98 1.99 -5.84 14.80
CA THR A 98 1.58 -7.20 15.15
C THR A 98 0.84 -7.90 13.99
N ALA A 99 0.75 -9.23 14.06
CA ALA A 99 -0.11 -10.00 13.15
C ALA A 99 -1.59 -9.60 13.28
N ALA A 100 -2.04 -9.16 14.46
CA ALA A 100 -3.39 -8.65 14.66
C ALA A 100 -3.63 -7.34 13.91
N ASP A 101 -2.64 -6.44 13.87
CA ASP A 101 -2.72 -5.20 13.07
C ASP A 101 -2.80 -5.54 11.58
N ALA A 102 -1.96 -6.46 11.10
CA ALA A 102 -2.00 -6.90 9.72
C ALA A 102 -3.35 -7.56 9.37
N ALA A 103 -3.88 -8.41 10.23
CA ALA A 103 -5.19 -9.03 10.05
C ALA A 103 -6.33 -8.00 10.02
N LYS A 104 -6.27 -6.96 10.86
CA LYS A 104 -7.22 -5.84 10.86
C LYS A 104 -7.18 -5.09 9.52
N ALA A 105 -6.00 -4.81 8.97
CA ALA A 105 -5.83 -4.18 7.67
C ALA A 105 -6.36 -5.07 6.54
N VAL A 106 -6.07 -6.36 6.56
CA VAL A 106 -6.62 -7.34 5.61
C VAL A 106 -8.16 -7.32 5.65
N ALA A 107 -8.75 -7.40 6.84
CA ALA A 107 -10.20 -7.41 6.99
C ALA A 107 -10.86 -6.14 6.42
N ALA A 108 -10.21 -4.98 6.57
CA ALA A 108 -10.69 -3.71 6.00
C ALA A 108 -10.60 -3.65 4.46
N CYS A 109 -9.66 -4.39 3.86
CA CYS A 109 -9.45 -4.40 2.40
C CYS A 109 -10.31 -5.43 1.66
N ARG A 110 -10.84 -6.45 2.32
CA ARG A 110 -11.52 -7.60 1.69
C ARG A 110 -13.01 -7.62 2.02
N TYR A 111 -13.81 -8.03 1.05
CA TYR A 111 -15.25 -8.22 1.25
C TYR A 111 -15.55 -9.49 2.06
N PRO A 112 -16.73 -9.58 2.72
CA PRO A 112 -17.18 -10.82 3.32
C PRO A 112 -17.26 -11.96 2.28
N PRO A 113 -16.95 -13.21 2.64
CA PRO A 113 -16.63 -13.70 3.99
C PRO A 113 -15.14 -13.57 4.38
N VAL A 114 -14.26 -13.09 3.50
CA VAL A 114 -12.81 -13.01 3.74
C VAL A 114 -12.46 -11.86 4.71
N GLY A 115 -13.18 -10.75 4.61
CA GLY A 115 -12.99 -9.57 5.45
C GLY A 115 -14.29 -8.94 5.90
N MET A 116 -14.23 -7.65 6.22
CA MET A 116 -15.36 -6.86 6.75
C MET A 116 -15.66 -5.60 5.93
N ARG A 117 -15.04 -5.44 4.75
CA ARG A 117 -15.24 -4.26 3.91
C ARG A 117 -16.72 -4.12 3.54
N SER A 118 -17.31 -2.96 3.83
CA SER A 118 -18.65 -2.62 3.38
C SER A 118 -18.67 -2.38 1.86
N SER A 119 -19.73 -2.82 1.19
CA SER A 119 -19.87 -2.68 -0.26
C SER A 119 -20.51 -1.35 -0.62
N GLY A 120 -19.71 -0.44 -1.17
CA GLY A 120 -20.14 0.86 -1.68
C GLY A 120 -19.12 1.46 -2.66
N PRO A 121 -18.62 0.70 -3.67
CA PRO A 121 -17.52 1.12 -4.52
C PRO A 121 -17.96 2.11 -5.61
N VAL A 122 -18.58 3.24 -5.23
CA VAL A 122 -19.25 4.18 -6.13
C VAL A 122 -18.33 4.63 -7.28
N ARG A 123 -17.07 4.94 -6.99
CA ARG A 123 -16.10 5.35 -8.01
C ARG A 123 -15.22 4.20 -8.49
N ALA A 124 -14.90 3.25 -7.63
CA ALA A 124 -14.00 2.15 -7.98
C ALA A 124 -14.51 1.34 -9.18
N ILE A 125 -15.81 1.17 -9.34
CA ILE A 125 -16.41 0.48 -10.50
C ILE A 125 -16.14 1.20 -11.82
N HIS A 126 -16.03 2.53 -11.83
CA HIS A 126 -15.74 3.29 -13.06
C HIS A 126 -14.28 3.14 -13.50
N TYR A 127 -13.38 2.90 -12.55
CA TYR A 127 -11.97 2.60 -12.84
C TYR A 127 -11.76 1.14 -13.20
N ALA A 128 -12.37 0.24 -12.44
CA ALA A 128 -12.03 -1.18 -12.43
C ALA A 128 -12.97 -2.06 -13.26
N GLY A 129 -14.21 -1.63 -13.50
CA GLY A 129 -15.23 -2.40 -14.21
C GLY A 129 -16.41 -2.80 -13.32
N ALA A 130 -17.53 -3.13 -13.95
CA ALA A 130 -18.80 -3.43 -13.28
C ALA A 130 -18.75 -4.69 -12.38
N ASP A 131 -17.81 -5.58 -12.64
CA ASP A 131 -17.56 -6.82 -11.90
C ASP A 131 -16.57 -6.63 -10.71
N TYR A 132 -16.32 -5.37 -10.30
CA TYR A 132 -15.37 -5.00 -9.25
C TYR A 132 -15.58 -5.77 -7.95
N VAL A 133 -16.81 -5.78 -7.41
CA VAL A 133 -17.09 -6.39 -6.10
C VAL A 133 -16.75 -7.89 -6.09
N ALA A 134 -17.02 -8.59 -7.19
CA ALA A 134 -16.74 -10.02 -7.30
C ALA A 134 -15.25 -10.37 -7.40
N ASN A 135 -14.41 -9.40 -7.82
CA ASN A 135 -13.00 -9.65 -8.13
C ASN A 135 -12.02 -8.80 -7.30
N ALA A 136 -12.51 -7.81 -6.54
CA ALA A 136 -11.67 -6.85 -5.82
C ALA A 136 -10.67 -7.53 -4.86
N ASP A 137 -11.08 -8.57 -4.16
CA ASP A 137 -10.24 -9.29 -3.20
C ASP A 137 -8.98 -9.91 -3.84
N ASN A 138 -9.06 -10.26 -5.14
CA ASN A 138 -7.94 -10.80 -5.90
C ASN A 138 -7.02 -9.71 -6.48
N GLU A 139 -7.56 -8.52 -6.74
CA GLU A 139 -6.82 -7.47 -7.43
C GLU A 139 -6.26 -6.39 -6.51
N ILE A 140 -6.91 -6.07 -5.38
CA ILE A 140 -6.41 -5.08 -4.43
C ILE A 140 -5.11 -5.57 -3.79
N VAL A 141 -4.07 -4.72 -3.81
CA VAL A 141 -2.79 -4.96 -3.13
C VAL A 141 -2.83 -4.33 -1.74
N LEU A 142 -2.47 -5.10 -0.73
CA LEU A 142 -2.28 -4.61 0.64
C LEU A 142 -0.81 -4.78 1.05
N MET A 143 -0.20 -3.69 1.49
CA MET A 143 1.18 -3.64 1.96
C MET A 143 1.22 -3.20 3.43
N ALA A 144 1.83 -4.02 4.29
CA ALA A 144 2.08 -3.68 5.69
C ALA A 144 3.41 -2.95 5.83
N MET A 145 3.43 -1.75 6.42
CA MET A 145 4.67 -1.00 6.59
C MET A 145 5.41 -1.45 7.85
N ILE A 146 6.64 -1.91 7.66
CA ILE A 146 7.54 -2.38 8.73
C ILE A 146 8.59 -1.31 8.98
N GLU A 147 8.52 -0.70 10.17
CA GLU A 147 9.31 0.49 10.46
C GLU A 147 9.56 0.73 11.95
N THR A 148 9.13 -0.22 12.83
CA THR A 148 9.26 -0.08 14.28
C THR A 148 10.02 -1.27 14.89
N LYS A 149 10.54 -1.09 16.13
CA LYS A 149 11.16 -2.20 16.88
C LYS A 149 10.18 -3.36 17.12
N GLU A 150 8.91 -3.05 17.42
CA GLU A 150 7.88 -4.05 17.65
C GLU A 150 7.52 -4.79 16.35
N GLY A 151 7.35 -4.07 15.24
CA GLY A 151 7.13 -4.68 13.92
C GLY A 151 8.27 -5.61 13.52
N LEU A 152 9.52 -5.21 13.77
CA LEU A 152 10.69 -6.07 13.54
C LEU A 152 10.73 -7.32 14.44
N ALA A 153 10.28 -7.20 15.70
CA ALA A 153 10.21 -8.34 16.61
C ALA A 153 9.13 -9.35 16.19
N ASN A 154 8.04 -8.87 15.57
CA ASN A 154 6.90 -9.68 15.14
C ASN A 154 6.90 -9.99 13.63
N LEU A 155 7.98 -9.73 12.93
CA LEU A 155 8.08 -9.72 11.46
C LEU A 155 7.57 -11.03 10.82
N ASP A 156 8.01 -12.20 11.27
CA ASP A 156 7.57 -13.49 10.73
C ASP A 156 6.05 -13.69 10.90
N ALA A 157 5.49 -13.29 12.03
CA ALA A 157 4.06 -13.41 12.30
C ALA A 157 3.23 -12.43 11.44
N ILE A 158 3.73 -11.21 11.23
CA ILE A 158 3.12 -10.23 10.32
C ILE A 158 3.12 -10.78 8.89
N CYS A 159 4.28 -11.22 8.39
CA CYS A 159 4.42 -11.75 7.03
C CYS A 159 3.56 -13.00 6.78
N ALA A 160 3.34 -13.83 7.81
CA ALA A 160 2.47 -15.02 7.72
C ALA A 160 0.97 -14.71 7.73
N THR A 161 0.57 -13.43 7.87
CA THR A 161 -0.85 -13.04 7.90
C THR A 161 -1.52 -13.32 6.55
N LYS A 162 -2.52 -14.21 6.56
CA LYS A 162 -3.23 -14.59 5.35
C LYS A 162 -3.96 -13.37 4.74
N GLY A 163 -3.76 -13.16 3.44
CA GLY A 163 -4.38 -12.05 2.71
C GLY A 163 -3.55 -10.78 2.63
N LEU A 164 -2.38 -10.74 3.29
CA LEU A 164 -1.36 -9.73 3.07
C LEU A 164 -0.61 -10.03 1.75
N ASP A 165 -0.42 -9.01 0.90
CA ASP A 165 0.24 -9.20 -0.40
C ASP A 165 1.74 -8.87 -0.35
N ALA A 166 2.12 -7.89 0.48
CA ALA A 166 3.50 -7.43 0.58
C ALA A 166 3.79 -6.74 1.91
N VAL A 167 5.07 -6.55 2.22
CA VAL A 167 5.53 -5.57 3.20
C VAL A 167 6.09 -4.34 2.48
N TYR A 168 6.06 -3.20 3.15
CA TYR A 168 6.69 -1.95 2.72
C TYR A 168 7.66 -1.49 3.81
N ILE A 169 8.88 -1.13 3.44
CA ILE A 169 9.88 -0.65 4.41
C ILE A 169 9.76 0.86 4.55
N GLY A 170 9.53 1.35 5.76
CA GLY A 170 9.57 2.78 6.09
C GLY A 170 10.98 3.18 6.55
N PRO A 171 11.86 3.66 5.63
CA PRO A 171 13.29 3.75 5.93
C PRO A 171 13.65 4.79 7.00
N ALA A 172 12.91 5.88 7.08
CA ALA A 172 13.16 6.94 8.07
C ALA A 172 12.80 6.48 9.49
N ASP A 173 11.59 5.93 9.66
CA ASP A 173 11.14 5.39 10.96
C ASP A 173 11.90 4.12 11.34
N LEU A 174 12.28 3.28 10.37
CA LEU A 174 13.18 2.17 10.60
C LEU A 174 14.54 2.63 11.15
N SER A 175 15.08 3.74 10.65
CA SER A 175 16.30 4.35 11.20
C SER A 175 16.11 4.71 12.68
N PHE A 176 14.99 5.36 13.04
CA PHE A 176 14.67 5.63 14.46
C PHE A 176 14.54 4.34 15.29
N ALA A 177 13.89 3.31 14.74
CA ALA A 177 13.77 2.03 15.42
C ALA A 177 15.14 1.39 15.72
N LEU A 178 16.14 1.64 14.90
CA LEU A 178 17.51 1.18 15.05
C LEU A 178 18.40 2.13 15.88
N GLY A 179 17.85 3.26 16.38
CA GLY A 179 18.60 4.24 17.16
C GLY A 179 19.45 5.19 16.32
N MET A 180 19.13 5.35 15.03
CA MET A 180 19.86 6.19 14.08
C MET A 180 19.08 7.48 13.79
N ALA A 181 19.75 8.48 13.20
CA ALA A 181 19.08 9.64 12.62
C ALA A 181 18.20 9.21 11.42
N PRO A 182 17.00 9.82 11.26
CA PRO A 182 16.06 9.44 10.21
C PRO A 182 16.62 9.77 8.82
N ARG A 183 16.60 8.80 7.90
CA ARG A 183 17.02 8.98 6.51
C ARG A 183 16.17 8.11 5.60
N GLY A 184 15.72 8.67 4.48
CA GLY A 184 15.02 7.92 3.43
C GLY A 184 15.94 7.00 2.64
N ASP A 185 17.22 7.36 2.56
CA ASP A 185 18.30 6.55 1.99
C ASP A 185 19.40 6.44 3.04
N ASN A 186 19.42 5.32 3.76
CA ASN A 186 20.34 5.08 4.87
C ASN A 186 21.35 3.98 4.50
N PRO A 187 22.62 4.34 4.20
CA PRO A 187 23.65 3.39 3.82
C PRO A 187 24.30 2.65 5.01
N ASP A 188 23.83 2.88 6.24
CA ASP A 188 24.37 2.22 7.42
C ASP A 188 24.25 0.70 7.30
N PRO A 189 25.33 -0.08 7.55
CA PRO A 189 25.31 -1.53 7.40
C PRO A 189 24.23 -2.24 8.24
N LEU A 190 23.91 -1.73 9.43
CA LEU A 190 22.85 -2.29 10.27
C LEU A 190 21.47 -2.05 9.65
N HIS A 191 21.25 -0.84 9.09
CA HIS A 191 20.00 -0.53 8.39
C HIS A 191 19.81 -1.42 7.16
N MET A 192 20.85 -1.56 6.33
CA MET A 192 20.83 -2.41 5.14
C MET A 192 20.58 -3.88 5.50
N ALA A 193 21.30 -4.43 6.49
CA ALA A 193 21.08 -5.78 6.96
C ALA A 193 19.67 -6.01 7.53
N THR A 194 19.05 -4.95 8.12
CA THR A 194 17.67 -5.03 8.59
C THR A 194 16.69 -5.04 7.42
N CYS A 195 16.92 -4.25 6.37
CA CYS A 195 16.14 -4.32 5.13
C CYS A 195 16.21 -5.73 4.50
N ASP A 196 17.40 -6.32 4.42
CA ASP A 196 17.59 -7.68 3.91
C ASP A 196 16.85 -8.73 4.75
N LYS A 197 16.82 -8.55 6.08
CA LYS A 197 16.05 -9.41 6.99
C LYS A 197 14.55 -9.31 6.72
N ILE A 198 14.03 -8.10 6.51
CA ILE A 198 12.60 -7.88 6.18
C ILE A 198 12.27 -8.55 4.85
N LEU A 199 13.10 -8.33 3.82
CA LEU A 199 12.94 -8.95 2.51
C LEU A 199 12.94 -10.48 2.58
N ALA A 200 13.89 -11.06 3.33
CA ALA A 200 13.99 -12.51 3.51
C ALA A 200 12.74 -13.09 4.20
N ALA A 201 12.19 -12.41 5.20
CA ALA A 201 10.97 -12.83 5.89
C ALA A 201 9.74 -12.79 4.98
N ALA A 202 9.60 -11.72 4.18
CA ALA A 202 8.54 -11.61 3.19
C ALA A 202 8.61 -12.74 2.15
N HIS A 203 9.78 -12.99 1.58
CA HIS A 203 9.99 -14.05 0.61
C HIS A 203 9.74 -15.46 1.20
N LYS A 204 10.16 -15.71 2.45
CA LYS A 204 9.87 -16.95 3.18
C LYS A 204 8.38 -17.19 3.34
N ALA A 205 7.60 -16.12 3.55
CA ALA A 205 6.15 -16.18 3.66
C ALA A 205 5.43 -16.22 2.28
N GLY A 206 6.16 -16.08 1.17
CA GLY A 206 5.60 -16.07 -0.19
C GLY A 206 4.96 -14.75 -0.60
N ILE A 207 5.17 -13.67 0.17
CA ILE A 207 4.73 -12.30 -0.15
C ILE A 207 5.90 -11.45 -0.69
N LYS A 208 5.63 -10.21 -1.03
CA LYS A 208 6.59 -9.29 -1.66
C LYS A 208 7.09 -8.21 -0.72
#